data_9b0eebe95b71a4c32bdc320f03626bbe
#
_entry.id   9b0eebe95b71a4c32bdc320f03626bbe
#
_cell.length_a   1.000
_cell.length_b   1.000
_cell.length_c   1.000
_cell.angle_alpha   90.00
_cell.angle_beta   90.00
_cell.angle_gamma   90.00
#
_symmetry.space_group_name_H-M   'P 1'
#
loop_
_entity.id
_entity.type
_entity.pdbx_description
1 polymer ?
#
loop_
_entity_poly.entity_id
_entity_poly.type
_entity_poly.pdbx_seq_one_letter_code
_entity_poly.pdbx_strand_id
1 'polypeptide(L)'
;MTAPSYTSDLTTIADGDEASGWVEFTGNSYNAQGAPAYRDAEYPYIQGSYAVTQDTTKNTSVGSLGYATGAITWYSGYAFFVWQNYSSPFAMGTYAQGGMRIVAGSGLGDFYAYYVGGSDKSPMPYGGWQCHVVEPTFTPSTLANETAGTPNGYTWAYVGAAVYVLTGPSKGEPHQVDAIRYGRGRSKFEFGDLANGYCTIAGFAAQNDVQTNRWGLIQVVAGGYLFKGEMYLGNSTNAVDFRDSNRTIFIQWTPKVTATWNLISVNNASSYVSMTGFQFIVLDTTTGSRGSFYVYDNAEVYLESCTFNDMYVFSFTSNTDVINCTFNRCNSITQISATFDGCLISRLVNSGGVSVNNMELISNCDFVSDGTGHAMTLTSAHASNEYTFTGNTFTGYASVSGSSGDEAIYNNSGGHVTIYIDNGDMPSIRNGTGASTTLINAVVLTLTGMVSGSEVRIYLHGTTTELTGIDLVDTLDDTGITYKFSYSYNYAEDTYVDIVVHNVDYIYYRIDNLLLSPSNTSIPIDQQFDRNYRNPT
;
A
#
# COMPACT_ATOMS: atom_id res chain seq x y z
N MET A 1 -16.48 -20.83 17.94
CA MET A 1 -15.06 -20.69 17.55
C MET A 1 -14.90 -21.31 16.18
N THR A 2 -14.46 -20.53 15.22
CA THR A 2 -14.47 -20.90 13.80
C THR A 2 -13.04 -20.94 13.29
N ALA A 3 -12.63 -22.05 12.66
CA ALA A 3 -11.32 -22.18 12.03
C ALA A 3 -11.19 -21.21 10.85
N PRO A 4 -9.96 -20.82 10.44
CA PRO A 4 -9.72 -20.04 9.25
C PRO A 4 -10.38 -20.67 8.02
N SER A 5 -11.05 -19.84 7.22
CA SER A 5 -11.70 -20.27 5.97
C SER A 5 -11.17 -19.42 4.81
N TYR A 6 -10.85 -20.11 3.72
CA TYR A 6 -10.28 -19.51 2.52
C TYR A 6 -11.10 -19.93 1.32
N THR A 7 -11.63 -18.94 0.59
CA THR A 7 -12.45 -19.16 -0.60
C THR A 7 -12.11 -18.15 -1.70
N SER A 8 -12.76 -18.23 -2.84
CA SER A 8 -12.66 -17.24 -3.91
C SER A 8 -14.01 -16.96 -4.55
N ASP A 9 -14.09 -15.89 -5.34
CA ASP A 9 -15.25 -15.58 -6.17
C ASP A 9 -15.13 -16.19 -7.59
N LEU A 10 -14.19 -17.11 -7.79
CA LEU A 10 -13.97 -17.73 -9.08
C LEU A 10 -14.84 -18.97 -9.27
N THR A 11 -15.49 -19.07 -10.42
CA THR A 11 -16.21 -20.26 -10.87
C THR A 11 -15.32 -21.03 -11.84
N THR A 12 -15.13 -22.33 -11.61
CA THR A 12 -14.43 -23.20 -12.56
C THR A 12 -15.29 -23.39 -13.82
N ILE A 13 -14.68 -23.16 -14.97
CA ILE A 13 -15.26 -23.41 -16.29
C ILE A 13 -14.83 -24.77 -16.79
N ALA A 14 -13.54 -25.05 -16.67
CA ALA A 14 -12.92 -26.32 -17.03
C ALA A 14 -11.71 -26.56 -16.13
N ASP A 15 -11.46 -27.82 -15.79
CA ASP A 15 -10.34 -28.23 -14.94
C ASP A 15 -9.37 -29.24 -15.60
N GLY A 16 -9.53 -29.46 -16.89
CA GLY A 16 -8.70 -30.40 -17.65
C GLY A 16 -9.19 -31.86 -17.59
N ASP A 17 -10.08 -32.18 -16.68
CA ASP A 17 -10.62 -33.55 -16.48
C ASP A 17 -11.84 -33.83 -17.41
N GLU A 18 -12.36 -32.83 -18.10
CA GLU A 18 -13.50 -32.99 -18.98
C GLU A 18 -13.15 -33.89 -20.19
N ALA A 19 -14.00 -34.89 -20.40
CA ALA A 19 -13.82 -35.88 -21.48
C ALA A 19 -14.10 -35.33 -22.87
N SER A 20 -14.71 -34.16 -22.98
CA SER A 20 -15.13 -33.53 -24.25
C SER A 20 -15.30 -32.03 -24.07
N GLY A 21 -15.50 -31.31 -25.17
CA GLY A 21 -15.68 -29.86 -25.13
C GLY A 21 -14.44 -29.05 -25.48
N TRP A 22 -13.29 -29.68 -25.50
CA TRP A 22 -12.05 -29.04 -25.93
C TRP A 22 -11.97 -28.97 -27.45
N VAL A 23 -11.56 -27.79 -27.95
CA VAL A 23 -11.61 -27.45 -29.39
C VAL A 23 -10.39 -26.57 -29.71
N GLU A 24 -10.16 -26.37 -31.02
CA GLU A 24 -9.20 -25.39 -31.52
C GLU A 24 -9.94 -24.16 -32.05
N PHE A 25 -9.39 -22.98 -31.77
CA PHE A 25 -9.83 -21.76 -32.45
C PHE A 25 -9.38 -21.76 -33.91
N THR A 26 -10.21 -21.19 -34.77
CA THR A 26 -9.98 -21.11 -36.22
C THR A 26 -10.12 -19.66 -36.67
N GLY A 27 -9.25 -19.20 -37.51
CA GLY A 27 -9.28 -17.82 -38.03
C GLY A 27 -7.95 -17.08 -37.87
N ASN A 28 -7.76 -15.99 -38.59
CA ASN A 28 -6.52 -15.26 -38.71
C ASN A 28 -5.31 -16.20 -38.94
N SER A 29 -4.30 -16.12 -38.08
CA SER A 29 -3.11 -16.98 -38.12
C SER A 29 -3.21 -18.26 -37.30
N TYR A 30 -4.40 -18.58 -36.77
CA TYR A 30 -4.64 -19.79 -36.00
C TYR A 30 -4.78 -20.99 -36.91
N ASN A 31 -3.85 -21.90 -36.81
CA ASN A 31 -3.82 -23.11 -37.61
C ASN A 31 -4.07 -24.33 -36.75
N ALA A 32 -4.85 -25.26 -37.24
CA ALA A 32 -5.00 -26.55 -36.60
C ALA A 32 -3.64 -27.22 -36.41
N GLN A 33 -3.32 -27.58 -35.18
CA GLN A 33 -2.08 -28.26 -34.81
C GLN A 33 -2.28 -29.76 -34.59
N GLY A 34 -3.51 -30.23 -34.70
CA GLY A 34 -3.95 -31.58 -34.40
C GLY A 34 -4.99 -31.57 -33.28
N ALA A 35 -5.73 -32.63 -33.15
CA ALA A 35 -6.78 -32.74 -32.13
C ALA A 35 -6.16 -32.61 -30.73
N PRO A 36 -6.76 -31.82 -29.83
CA PRO A 36 -6.32 -31.74 -28.44
C PRO A 36 -6.26 -33.13 -27.81
N ALA A 37 -5.16 -33.43 -27.13
CA ALA A 37 -5.01 -34.64 -26.34
C ALA A 37 -5.61 -34.38 -24.95
N TYR A 38 -6.74 -34.97 -24.71
CA TYR A 38 -7.41 -34.89 -23.42
C TYR A 38 -6.73 -35.78 -22.40
N ARG A 39 -6.69 -35.32 -21.15
CA ARG A 39 -6.30 -36.13 -20.01
C ARG A 39 -4.89 -36.69 -20.14
N ASP A 40 -3.94 -35.84 -20.48
CA ASP A 40 -2.55 -36.23 -20.54
C ASP A 40 -1.97 -36.36 -19.12
N ALA A 41 -1.95 -37.58 -18.60
CA ALA A 41 -1.42 -37.88 -17.28
C ALA A 41 0.13 -37.91 -17.24
N GLU A 42 0.81 -37.82 -18.40
CA GLU A 42 2.28 -37.79 -18.46
C GLU A 42 2.87 -36.45 -18.04
N TYR A 43 2.05 -35.41 -18.07
CA TYR A 43 2.46 -34.06 -17.70
C TYR A 43 1.86 -33.61 -16.37
N PRO A 44 2.56 -32.71 -15.63
CA PRO A 44 2.00 -32.11 -14.44
C PRO A 44 0.68 -31.40 -14.75
N TYR A 45 -0.23 -31.45 -13.81
CA TYR A 45 -1.52 -30.75 -13.88
C TYR A 45 -1.68 -29.79 -12.69
N ILE A 46 -2.59 -28.85 -12.78
CA ILE A 46 -2.87 -27.86 -11.74
C ILE A 46 -4.04 -28.31 -10.88
N GLN A 47 -5.10 -28.82 -11.49
CA GLN A 47 -6.32 -29.23 -10.81
C GLN A 47 -6.77 -30.59 -11.33
N GLY A 48 -7.56 -31.34 -10.56
CA GLY A 48 -8.08 -32.61 -10.96
C GLY A 48 -7.01 -33.71 -11.08
N SER A 49 -7.01 -34.42 -12.18
CA SER A 49 -6.12 -35.55 -12.46
C SER A 49 -5.36 -35.44 -13.78
N TYR A 50 -5.73 -34.49 -14.64
CA TYR A 50 -5.20 -34.36 -15.99
C TYR A 50 -5.10 -32.89 -16.42
N ALA A 51 -4.24 -32.62 -17.39
CA ALA A 51 -4.24 -31.40 -18.17
C ALA A 51 -4.54 -31.71 -19.63
N VAL A 52 -5.07 -30.75 -20.36
CA VAL A 52 -5.27 -30.87 -21.80
C VAL A 52 -4.04 -30.38 -22.54
N THR A 53 -3.55 -31.18 -23.47
CA THR A 53 -2.30 -30.96 -24.17
C THR A 53 -2.54 -30.87 -25.67
N GLN A 54 -1.80 -30.00 -26.33
CA GLN A 54 -1.70 -29.92 -27.79
C GLN A 54 -0.23 -29.77 -28.19
N ASP A 55 0.20 -30.58 -29.14
CA ASP A 55 1.52 -30.45 -29.73
C ASP A 55 1.56 -29.32 -30.76
N THR A 56 2.46 -28.38 -30.59
CA THR A 56 2.69 -27.31 -31.57
C THR A 56 3.71 -27.78 -32.61
N THR A 57 3.28 -28.11 -33.81
CA THR A 57 4.11 -28.78 -34.82
C THR A 57 4.63 -27.86 -35.92
N LYS A 58 4.26 -26.58 -35.92
CA LYS A 58 4.58 -25.67 -37.02
C LYS A 58 5.28 -24.41 -36.56
N ASN A 59 6.28 -23.99 -37.32
CA ASN A 59 6.88 -22.68 -37.16
C ASN A 59 5.92 -21.58 -37.62
N THR A 60 5.98 -20.44 -36.98
CA THR A 60 5.19 -19.23 -37.30
C THR A 60 3.67 -19.44 -37.27
N SER A 61 3.18 -20.35 -36.42
CA SER A 61 1.77 -20.68 -36.27
C SER A 61 1.31 -20.43 -34.85
N VAL A 62 0.01 -20.22 -34.69
CA VAL A 62 -0.65 -20.14 -33.40
C VAL A 62 -1.35 -21.47 -33.14
N GLY A 63 -0.89 -22.20 -32.15
CA GLY A 63 -1.59 -23.35 -31.58
C GLY A 63 -2.57 -22.87 -30.52
N SER A 64 -3.76 -23.47 -30.44
CA SER A 64 -4.80 -23.04 -29.50
C SER A 64 -5.58 -24.19 -28.91
N LEU A 65 -5.86 -24.06 -27.61
CA LEU A 65 -6.74 -24.95 -26.84
C LEU A 65 -7.88 -24.12 -26.28
N GLY A 66 -9.10 -24.42 -26.65
CA GLY A 66 -10.31 -23.77 -26.13
C GLY A 66 -11.30 -24.75 -25.56
N TYR A 67 -12.11 -24.31 -24.63
CA TYR A 67 -13.18 -25.08 -24.06
C TYR A 67 -14.54 -24.46 -24.40
N ALA A 68 -15.49 -25.27 -24.80
CA ALA A 68 -16.85 -24.85 -25.09
C ALA A 68 -17.61 -24.64 -23.77
N THR A 69 -17.77 -23.41 -23.37
CA THR A 69 -18.28 -23.03 -22.04
C THR A 69 -19.79 -22.94 -21.95
N GLY A 70 -20.49 -23.01 -23.11
CA GLY A 70 -21.84 -22.43 -23.22
C GLY A 70 -21.75 -20.89 -23.17
N ALA A 71 -22.86 -20.23 -22.91
CA ALA A 71 -22.88 -18.76 -22.91
C ALA A 71 -22.49 -18.20 -21.55
N ILE A 72 -21.27 -17.68 -21.42
CA ILE A 72 -20.85 -16.91 -20.25
C ILE A 72 -21.16 -15.44 -20.49
N THR A 73 -22.01 -14.86 -19.64
CA THR A 73 -22.34 -13.44 -19.72
C THR A 73 -21.24 -12.57 -19.15
N TRP A 74 -20.93 -11.47 -19.82
CA TRP A 74 -19.99 -10.48 -19.34
C TRP A 74 -20.52 -9.74 -18.11
N TYR A 75 -19.64 -9.53 -17.13
CA TYR A 75 -19.88 -8.67 -15.97
C TYR A 75 -18.65 -7.77 -15.75
N SER A 76 -18.90 -6.50 -15.44
CA SER A 76 -17.82 -5.56 -15.13
C SER A 76 -17.01 -6.02 -13.92
N GLY A 77 -15.68 -5.97 -14.04
CA GLY A 77 -14.76 -6.40 -12.98
C GLY A 77 -14.57 -7.92 -12.86
N TYR A 78 -15.12 -8.70 -13.77
CA TYR A 78 -14.86 -10.13 -13.86
C TYR A 78 -13.75 -10.41 -14.87
N ALA A 79 -12.93 -11.40 -14.59
CA ALA A 79 -11.81 -11.80 -15.44
C ALA A 79 -11.76 -13.32 -15.65
N PHE A 80 -11.11 -13.73 -16.72
CA PHE A 80 -10.69 -15.10 -16.93
C PHE A 80 -9.33 -15.34 -16.29
N PHE A 81 -9.22 -16.43 -15.57
CA PHE A 81 -8.01 -16.97 -14.98
C PHE A 81 -7.71 -18.29 -15.67
N VAL A 82 -6.63 -18.34 -16.43
CA VAL A 82 -6.30 -19.50 -17.26
C VAL A 82 -4.89 -19.97 -16.93
N TRP A 83 -4.79 -21.18 -16.45
CA TRP A 83 -3.52 -21.84 -16.28
C TRP A 83 -3.03 -22.44 -17.59
N GLN A 84 -1.83 -22.09 -17.96
CA GLN A 84 -1.19 -22.62 -19.16
C GLN A 84 0.29 -22.88 -18.91
N ASN A 85 0.81 -23.88 -19.61
CA ASN A 85 2.18 -24.28 -19.60
C ASN A 85 2.70 -24.44 -21.03
N TYR A 86 3.89 -23.98 -21.29
CA TYR A 86 4.58 -24.24 -22.52
C TYR A 86 6.01 -24.64 -22.20
N SER A 87 6.42 -25.84 -22.66
CA SER A 87 7.68 -26.46 -22.26
C SER A 87 8.93 -25.75 -22.82
N SER A 88 8.80 -25.03 -23.94
CA SER A 88 9.91 -24.38 -24.62
C SER A 88 9.69 -22.88 -24.82
N PRO A 89 9.95 -22.06 -23.81
CA PRO A 89 9.77 -20.62 -23.92
C PRO A 89 10.63 -19.98 -25.03
N PHE A 90 11.74 -20.57 -25.39
CA PHE A 90 12.61 -20.07 -26.47
C PHE A 90 12.02 -20.21 -27.88
N ALA A 91 11.03 -21.07 -28.06
CA ALA A 91 10.33 -21.23 -29.34
C ALA A 91 9.14 -20.28 -29.51
N MET A 92 8.80 -19.48 -28.49
CA MET A 92 7.72 -18.51 -28.57
C MET A 92 8.04 -17.36 -29.53
N GLY A 93 7.00 -16.79 -30.10
CA GLY A 93 7.11 -15.63 -30.97
C GLY A 93 7.69 -14.42 -30.27
N THR A 94 8.25 -13.53 -31.07
CA THR A 94 8.80 -12.25 -30.60
C THR A 94 7.67 -11.27 -30.24
N TYR A 95 8.05 -10.10 -29.76
CA TYR A 95 7.16 -9.05 -29.24
C TYR A 95 5.88 -8.80 -30.02
N ALA A 96 5.95 -8.71 -31.35
CA ALA A 96 4.79 -8.37 -32.17
C ALA A 96 3.74 -9.48 -32.24
N GLN A 97 4.13 -10.73 -32.01
CA GLN A 97 3.25 -11.90 -32.10
C GLN A 97 2.70 -12.36 -30.74
N GLY A 98 3.30 -11.88 -29.62
CA GLY A 98 2.74 -12.04 -28.28
C GLY A 98 2.66 -13.47 -27.76
N GLY A 99 3.69 -14.26 -27.86
CA GLY A 99 3.91 -15.59 -27.26
C GLY A 99 2.69 -16.33 -26.74
N MET A 100 2.45 -16.25 -25.43
CA MET A 100 1.29 -16.84 -24.78
C MET A 100 0.07 -15.90 -24.83
N ARG A 101 -1.11 -16.47 -25.00
CA ARG A 101 -2.38 -15.74 -25.17
C ARG A 101 -3.48 -16.38 -24.37
N ILE A 102 -4.44 -15.57 -23.90
CA ILE A 102 -5.78 -16.02 -23.57
C ILE A 102 -6.70 -15.67 -24.73
N VAL A 103 -7.57 -16.58 -25.09
CA VAL A 103 -8.52 -16.42 -26.18
C VAL A 103 -9.94 -16.59 -25.64
N ALA A 104 -10.81 -15.65 -25.96
CA ALA A 104 -12.22 -15.73 -25.59
C ALA A 104 -13.08 -15.30 -26.79
N GLY A 105 -14.11 -16.08 -27.11
CA GLY A 105 -14.93 -15.84 -28.30
C GLY A 105 -16.35 -16.27 -28.18
N SER A 106 -17.19 -15.68 -29.03
CA SER A 106 -18.58 -16.12 -29.27
C SER A 106 -18.66 -17.28 -30.26
N GLY A 107 -17.58 -17.52 -31.00
CA GLY A 107 -17.43 -18.60 -31.97
C GLY A 107 -15.96 -19.00 -32.11
N LEU A 108 -15.70 -20.15 -32.71
CA LEU A 108 -14.33 -20.62 -32.94
C LEU A 108 -13.54 -19.71 -33.90
N GLY A 109 -14.25 -19.05 -34.82
CA GLY A 109 -13.68 -18.05 -35.73
C GLY A 109 -13.97 -16.61 -35.32
N ASP A 110 -14.72 -16.40 -34.26
CA ASP A 110 -15.16 -15.08 -33.76
C ASP A 110 -14.67 -14.89 -32.32
N PHE A 111 -13.42 -14.41 -32.18
CA PHE A 111 -12.78 -14.31 -30.89
C PHE A 111 -11.89 -13.08 -30.74
N TYR A 112 -11.55 -12.78 -29.49
CA TYR A 112 -10.49 -11.87 -29.09
C TYR A 112 -9.32 -12.64 -28.50
N ALA A 113 -8.08 -12.25 -28.88
CA ALA A 113 -6.87 -12.78 -28.28
C ALA A 113 -6.13 -11.70 -27.49
N TYR A 114 -5.77 -12.03 -26.29
CA TYR A 114 -5.09 -11.17 -25.33
C TYR A 114 -3.68 -11.71 -25.09
N TYR A 115 -2.66 -10.97 -25.48
CA TYR A 115 -1.27 -11.40 -25.34
C TYR A 115 -0.86 -11.21 -23.86
N VAL A 116 -0.41 -12.27 -23.22
CA VAL A 116 -0.18 -12.29 -21.76
C VAL A 116 1.23 -12.71 -21.35
N GLY A 117 2.04 -13.23 -22.25
CA GLY A 117 3.41 -13.62 -21.95
C GLY A 117 4.26 -13.82 -23.20
N GLY A 118 5.58 -13.69 -23.02
CA GLY A 118 6.53 -13.84 -24.11
C GLY A 118 6.54 -12.70 -25.13
N SER A 119 6.11 -11.51 -24.72
CA SER A 119 6.09 -10.31 -25.55
C SER A 119 6.60 -9.11 -24.74
N ASP A 120 6.62 -7.92 -25.36
CA ASP A 120 6.89 -6.64 -24.70
C ASP A 120 5.89 -6.30 -23.55
N LYS A 121 4.82 -7.05 -23.42
CA LYS A 121 3.75 -6.83 -22.45
C LYS A 121 3.94 -7.60 -21.15
N SER A 122 4.78 -8.64 -21.14
CA SER A 122 4.96 -9.47 -19.95
C SER A 122 6.31 -10.19 -20.01
N PRO A 123 6.97 -10.44 -18.88
CA PRO A 123 8.18 -11.25 -18.84
C PRO A 123 7.96 -12.60 -19.50
N MET A 124 9.01 -13.12 -20.14
CA MET A 124 9.01 -14.48 -20.66
C MET A 124 8.70 -15.45 -19.53
N PRO A 125 7.69 -16.30 -19.69
CA PRO A 125 7.43 -17.34 -18.71
C PRO A 125 8.63 -18.29 -18.69
N TYR A 126 9.18 -18.52 -17.52
CA TYR A 126 10.06 -19.65 -17.31
C TYR A 126 9.23 -20.93 -17.42
N GLY A 127 9.79 -22.00 -17.95
CA GLY A 127 9.08 -23.26 -18.12
C GLY A 127 8.30 -23.65 -16.84
N GLY A 128 7.06 -24.06 -17.01
CA GLY A 128 6.16 -24.41 -15.92
C GLY A 128 4.80 -23.74 -16.04
N TRP A 129 3.92 -24.11 -15.14
CA TRP A 129 2.57 -23.61 -15.09
C TRP A 129 2.49 -22.15 -14.64
N GLN A 130 1.75 -21.36 -15.39
CA GLN A 130 1.47 -19.97 -15.08
C GLN A 130 -0.03 -19.68 -15.21
N CYS A 131 -0.58 -18.99 -14.23
CA CYS A 131 -1.94 -18.46 -14.32
C CYS A 131 -1.89 -17.07 -14.96
N HIS A 132 -2.55 -16.90 -16.07
CA HIS A 132 -2.73 -15.60 -16.70
C HIS A 132 -4.12 -15.07 -16.45
N VAL A 133 -4.24 -13.75 -16.34
CA VAL A 133 -5.50 -13.08 -16.01
C VAL A 133 -5.85 -12.09 -17.10
N VAL A 134 -7.08 -12.15 -17.57
CA VAL A 134 -7.61 -11.24 -18.60
C VAL A 134 -9.03 -10.84 -18.25
N GLU A 135 -9.29 -9.54 -18.25
CA GLU A 135 -10.66 -9.00 -18.20
C GLU A 135 -11.19 -8.89 -19.63
N PRO A 136 -12.20 -9.69 -19.99
CA PRO A 136 -12.89 -9.53 -21.27
C PRO A 136 -13.78 -8.29 -21.16
N THR A 137 -13.30 -7.14 -21.59
CA THR A 137 -14.08 -5.91 -21.50
C THR A 137 -15.17 -5.83 -22.57
N PHE A 138 -16.20 -5.06 -22.24
CA PHE A 138 -17.30 -4.71 -23.13
C PHE A 138 -16.87 -4.05 -24.45
N THR A 139 -15.77 -3.31 -24.42
CA THR A 139 -15.10 -2.80 -25.63
C THR A 139 -13.75 -3.49 -25.81
N PRO A 140 -13.76 -4.75 -26.25
CA PRO A 140 -12.54 -5.58 -26.28
C PRO A 140 -11.41 -5.02 -27.14
N SER A 141 -11.74 -4.16 -28.09
CA SER A 141 -10.78 -3.47 -28.96
C SER A 141 -9.72 -2.65 -28.21
N THR A 142 -9.96 -2.30 -26.94
CA THR A 142 -8.98 -1.54 -26.12
C THR A 142 -7.94 -2.42 -25.43
N LEU A 143 -8.30 -3.68 -25.12
CA LEU A 143 -7.41 -4.62 -24.43
C LEU A 143 -6.95 -5.78 -25.32
N ALA A 144 -7.79 -6.22 -26.26
CA ALA A 144 -7.41 -7.28 -27.17
C ALA A 144 -6.29 -6.82 -28.11
N ASN A 145 -5.31 -7.69 -28.29
CA ASN A 145 -4.23 -7.47 -29.24
C ASN A 145 -4.61 -7.95 -30.65
N GLU A 146 -5.56 -8.87 -30.72
CA GLU A 146 -6.02 -9.47 -31.96
C GLU A 146 -7.53 -9.71 -31.91
N THR A 147 -8.21 -9.51 -33.03
CA THR A 147 -9.63 -9.82 -33.23
C THR A 147 -9.76 -10.69 -34.45
N ALA A 148 -10.45 -11.81 -34.31
CA ALA A 148 -10.85 -12.66 -35.44
C ALA A 148 -12.36 -12.58 -35.64
N GLY A 149 -12.84 -12.52 -36.89
CA GLY A 149 -14.25 -12.44 -37.22
C GLY A 149 -14.98 -11.24 -36.61
N THR A 150 -16.17 -11.47 -36.10
CA THR A 150 -17.04 -10.47 -35.45
C THR A 150 -17.50 -10.97 -34.08
N PRO A 151 -16.61 -11.06 -33.08
CA PRO A 151 -16.98 -11.62 -31.79
C PRO A 151 -18.00 -10.74 -31.07
N ASN A 152 -18.96 -11.40 -30.40
CA ASN A 152 -19.90 -10.73 -29.52
C ASN A 152 -19.23 -10.43 -28.17
N GLY A 153 -19.04 -9.15 -27.81
CA GLY A 153 -18.39 -8.72 -26.59
C GLY A 153 -19.18 -8.94 -25.29
N TYR A 154 -20.40 -9.44 -25.36
CA TYR A 154 -21.26 -9.65 -24.18
C TYR A 154 -21.41 -11.10 -23.76
N THR A 155 -21.08 -12.03 -24.65
CA THR A 155 -21.32 -13.45 -24.44
C THR A 155 -20.16 -14.26 -24.98
N TRP A 156 -19.55 -15.05 -24.11
CA TRP A 156 -18.43 -15.90 -24.43
C TRP A 156 -18.89 -17.35 -24.47
N ALA A 157 -18.73 -17.99 -25.60
CA ALA A 157 -19.09 -19.40 -25.77
C ALA A 157 -17.87 -20.32 -25.74
N TYR A 158 -16.68 -19.74 -25.95
CA TYR A 158 -15.40 -20.45 -25.95
C TYR A 158 -14.34 -19.63 -25.20
N VAL A 159 -13.61 -20.27 -24.31
CA VAL A 159 -12.48 -19.67 -23.59
C VAL A 159 -11.33 -20.64 -23.56
N GLY A 160 -10.12 -20.15 -23.70
CA GLY A 160 -8.92 -20.98 -23.63
C GLY A 160 -7.64 -20.19 -23.75
N ALA A 161 -6.62 -20.86 -24.21
CA ALA A 161 -5.29 -20.31 -24.37
C ALA A 161 -4.71 -20.63 -25.75
N ALA A 162 -3.75 -19.83 -26.17
CA ALA A 162 -2.98 -20.07 -27.39
C ALA A 162 -1.51 -19.70 -27.18
N VAL A 163 -0.67 -20.26 -28.00
CA VAL A 163 0.76 -19.92 -28.07
C VAL A 163 1.17 -19.68 -29.51
N TYR A 164 1.90 -18.60 -29.74
CA TYR A 164 2.55 -18.35 -31.02
C TYR A 164 3.95 -18.92 -31.00
N VAL A 165 4.25 -19.84 -31.90
CA VAL A 165 5.54 -20.50 -32.03
C VAL A 165 6.30 -19.94 -33.22
N LEU A 166 7.43 -19.29 -32.99
CA LEU A 166 8.26 -18.71 -34.03
C LEU A 166 9.21 -19.78 -34.64
N THR A 167 9.81 -20.59 -33.78
CA THR A 167 10.67 -21.68 -34.16
C THR A 167 10.35 -22.91 -33.32
N GLY A 168 9.93 -23.96 -33.94
CA GLY A 168 9.64 -25.24 -33.28
C GLY A 168 10.61 -26.32 -33.66
N PRO A 169 10.90 -27.28 -32.78
CA PRO A 169 11.56 -28.52 -33.16
C PRO A 169 10.69 -29.31 -34.18
N SER A 170 11.26 -30.29 -34.84
CA SER A 170 10.54 -31.12 -35.82
C SER A 170 9.40 -31.97 -35.23
N LYS A 171 9.34 -32.06 -33.89
CA LYS A 171 8.18 -32.53 -33.14
C LYS A 171 7.80 -31.41 -32.21
N GLY A 172 6.53 -31.02 -32.19
CA GLY A 172 6.04 -29.90 -31.45
C GLY A 172 6.30 -30.00 -29.97
N GLU A 173 6.54 -28.85 -29.38
CA GLU A 173 6.57 -28.69 -27.94
C GLU A 173 5.12 -28.66 -27.43
N PRO A 174 4.80 -29.37 -26.35
CA PRO A 174 3.46 -29.39 -25.82
C PRO A 174 3.06 -28.02 -25.26
N HIS A 175 1.90 -27.57 -25.68
CA HIS A 175 1.16 -26.50 -25.05
C HIS A 175 0.05 -27.12 -24.21
N GLN A 176 -0.02 -26.77 -22.96
CA GLN A 176 -0.96 -27.34 -22.01
C GLN A 176 -1.86 -26.26 -21.44
N VAL A 177 -3.10 -26.60 -21.21
CA VAL A 177 -4.09 -25.76 -20.55
C VAL A 177 -4.78 -26.58 -19.46
N ASP A 178 -5.00 -25.94 -18.33
CA ASP A 178 -5.72 -26.50 -17.21
C ASP A 178 -6.47 -25.38 -16.47
N ALA A 179 -7.42 -25.75 -15.63
CA ALA A 179 -8.06 -24.84 -14.67
C ALA A 179 -8.43 -23.45 -15.26
N ILE A 180 -9.37 -23.43 -16.18
CA ILE A 180 -10.00 -22.20 -16.67
C ILE A 180 -11.08 -21.76 -15.69
N ARG A 181 -10.97 -20.53 -15.16
CA ARG A 181 -11.94 -19.95 -14.23
C ARG A 181 -12.38 -18.56 -14.66
N TYR A 182 -13.56 -18.18 -14.19
CA TYR A 182 -14.15 -16.87 -14.45
C TYR A 182 -14.78 -16.30 -13.19
N GLY A 183 -14.58 -15.03 -12.93
CA GLY A 183 -15.18 -14.34 -11.81
C GLY A 183 -14.44 -13.08 -11.42
N ARG A 184 -14.87 -12.46 -10.33
CA ARG A 184 -14.11 -11.42 -9.70
C ARG A 184 -12.91 -12.03 -8.99
N GLY A 185 -11.71 -11.52 -9.24
CA GLY A 185 -10.46 -12.07 -8.69
C GLY A 185 -10.29 -11.79 -7.20
N ARG A 186 -11.14 -12.35 -6.35
CA ARG A 186 -11.12 -12.18 -4.90
C ARG A 186 -10.61 -13.41 -4.17
N SER A 187 -9.51 -13.23 -3.45
CA SER A 187 -9.05 -14.14 -2.42
C SER A 187 -9.76 -13.81 -1.12
N LYS A 188 -10.67 -14.64 -0.67
CA LYS A 188 -11.49 -14.38 0.53
C LYS A 188 -10.88 -15.04 1.75
N PHE A 189 -10.72 -14.24 2.79
CA PHE A 189 -10.27 -14.64 4.11
C PHE A 189 -11.42 -14.37 5.07
N GLU A 190 -11.96 -15.41 5.65
CA GLU A 190 -13.12 -15.32 6.53
C GLU A 190 -12.89 -16.18 7.76
N PHE A 191 -13.38 -15.71 8.91
CA PHE A 191 -13.25 -16.41 10.19
C PHE A 191 -11.80 -16.58 10.64
N GLY A 192 -11.62 -17.34 11.69
CA GLY A 192 -10.36 -17.48 12.40
C GLY A 192 -10.38 -16.70 13.71
N ASP A 193 -9.88 -17.31 14.75
CA ASP A 193 -9.66 -16.69 16.06
C ASP A 193 -8.40 -17.28 16.72
N LEU A 194 -7.90 -16.60 17.75
CA LEU A 194 -6.66 -17.01 18.42
C LEU A 194 -6.68 -18.46 18.96
N ALA A 195 -7.85 -18.99 19.27
CA ALA A 195 -7.99 -20.36 19.80
C ALA A 195 -7.96 -21.43 18.70
N ASN A 196 -8.39 -21.06 17.48
CA ASN A 196 -8.49 -21.98 16.34
C ASN A 196 -7.56 -21.60 15.18
N GLY A 197 -6.70 -20.62 15.39
CA GLY A 197 -5.81 -20.05 14.38
C GLY A 197 -6.46 -18.87 13.65
N TYR A 198 -5.63 -17.98 13.18
CA TYR A 198 -5.99 -16.80 12.41
C TYR A 198 -5.69 -17.01 10.92
N CYS A 199 -6.31 -16.22 10.08
CA CYS A 199 -6.05 -16.24 8.64
C CYS A 199 -4.66 -15.69 8.33
N THR A 200 -3.98 -16.32 7.37
CA THR A 200 -2.65 -15.89 6.87
C THR A 200 -2.58 -16.02 5.36
N ILE A 201 -1.65 -15.31 4.72
CA ILE A 201 -1.36 -15.48 3.28
C ILE A 201 -0.85 -16.90 3.01
N ALA A 202 0.00 -17.44 3.90
CA ALA A 202 0.49 -18.81 3.76
C ALA A 202 -0.65 -19.83 3.83
N GLY A 203 -1.63 -19.61 4.70
CA GLY A 203 -2.83 -20.46 4.79
C GLY A 203 -3.65 -20.44 3.51
N PHE A 204 -3.85 -19.26 2.90
CA PHE A 204 -4.52 -19.15 1.61
C PHE A 204 -3.70 -19.82 0.49
N ALA A 205 -2.40 -19.56 0.43
CA ALA A 205 -1.52 -20.14 -0.58
C ALA A 205 -1.46 -21.67 -0.48
N ALA A 206 -1.50 -22.22 0.74
CA ALA A 206 -1.57 -23.66 0.95
C ALA A 206 -2.88 -24.26 0.40
N GLN A 207 -4.02 -23.58 0.56
CA GLN A 207 -5.29 -23.98 -0.05
C GLN A 207 -5.26 -23.86 -1.57
N ASN A 208 -4.66 -22.79 -2.08
CA ASN A 208 -4.47 -22.57 -3.51
C ASN A 208 -3.51 -23.58 -4.13
N ASP A 209 -2.56 -24.13 -3.37
CA ASP A 209 -1.58 -25.12 -3.82
C ASP A 209 -2.12 -26.55 -3.82
N VAL A 210 -3.20 -26.82 -3.14
CA VAL A 210 -3.90 -28.12 -3.26
C VAL A 210 -4.49 -28.20 -4.66
N GLN A 211 -4.27 -29.30 -5.37
CA GLN A 211 -4.70 -29.50 -6.76
C GLN A 211 -6.17 -29.14 -7.01
N THR A 212 -7.02 -29.38 -6.03
CA THR A 212 -8.46 -29.08 -6.12
C THR A 212 -8.80 -27.60 -5.96
N ASN A 213 -7.86 -26.73 -5.52
CA ASN A 213 -8.13 -25.34 -5.15
C ASN A 213 -7.13 -24.32 -5.72
N ARG A 214 -6.39 -24.63 -6.77
CA ARG A 214 -5.42 -23.69 -7.37
C ARG A 214 -6.12 -22.58 -8.16
N TRP A 215 -6.52 -21.55 -7.46
CA TRP A 215 -7.23 -20.42 -8.09
C TRP A 215 -6.33 -19.49 -8.91
N GLY A 216 -5.03 -19.44 -8.63
CA GLY A 216 -4.12 -18.55 -9.35
C GLY A 216 -4.11 -17.10 -8.89
N LEU A 217 -4.81 -16.79 -7.79
CA LEU A 217 -4.92 -15.45 -7.22
C LEU A 217 -3.68 -15.06 -6.42
N ILE A 218 -3.21 -15.99 -5.58
CA ILE A 218 -1.99 -15.86 -4.78
C ILE A 218 -1.11 -17.06 -5.06
N GLN A 219 0.08 -16.82 -5.58
CA GLN A 219 1.04 -17.85 -5.96
C GLN A 219 2.32 -17.73 -5.15
N VAL A 220 2.84 -18.84 -4.66
CA VAL A 220 4.16 -18.88 -4.05
C VAL A 220 5.22 -18.74 -5.14
N VAL A 221 6.12 -17.78 -4.99
CA VAL A 221 7.23 -17.53 -5.90
C VAL A 221 8.54 -17.41 -5.12
N ALA A 222 9.66 -17.43 -5.82
CA ALA A 222 10.95 -17.20 -5.19
C ALA A 222 10.97 -15.82 -4.50
N GLY A 223 11.14 -15.83 -3.18
CA GLY A 223 11.22 -14.62 -2.36
C GLY A 223 9.90 -14.05 -1.85
N GLY A 224 8.74 -14.69 -2.11
CA GLY A 224 7.46 -14.19 -1.58
C GLY A 224 6.22 -14.76 -2.24
N TYR A 225 5.22 -13.91 -2.38
CA TYR A 225 3.92 -14.25 -2.97
C TYR A 225 3.58 -13.31 -4.12
N LEU A 226 3.11 -13.86 -5.22
CA LEU A 226 2.64 -13.10 -6.36
C LEU A 226 1.11 -12.99 -6.32
N PHE A 227 0.62 -11.75 -6.21
CA PHE A 227 -0.80 -11.44 -6.19
C PHE A 227 -1.28 -11.04 -7.59
N LYS A 228 -2.34 -11.67 -8.04
CA LYS A 228 -3.02 -11.38 -9.33
C LYS A 228 -4.48 -11.00 -9.17
N GLY A 229 -4.90 -10.72 -7.97
CA GLY A 229 -6.28 -10.37 -7.64
C GLY A 229 -6.37 -9.57 -6.35
N GLU A 230 -7.57 -9.47 -5.84
CA GLU A 230 -7.94 -8.72 -4.64
C GLU A 230 -7.88 -9.63 -3.42
N MET A 231 -7.26 -9.16 -2.34
CA MET A 231 -7.31 -9.77 -1.03
C MET A 231 -8.51 -9.20 -0.27
N TYR A 232 -9.49 -10.03 0.03
CA TYR A 232 -10.76 -9.66 0.62
C TYR A 232 -10.86 -10.17 2.06
N LEU A 233 -10.69 -9.27 3.02
CA LEU A 233 -10.62 -9.57 4.44
C LEU A 233 -11.97 -9.33 5.10
N GLY A 234 -12.65 -10.40 5.46
CA GLY A 234 -14.02 -10.37 5.95
C GLY A 234 -15.02 -9.97 4.87
N ASN A 235 -16.29 -10.00 5.19
CA ASN A 235 -17.38 -9.53 4.33
C ASN A 235 -18.50 -8.92 5.18
N SER A 236 -19.58 -8.46 4.57
CA SER A 236 -20.70 -7.82 5.29
C SER A 236 -21.31 -8.68 6.41
N THR A 237 -21.09 -9.99 6.40
CA THR A 237 -21.67 -10.94 7.38
C THR A 237 -20.59 -11.52 8.29
N ASN A 238 -19.41 -11.79 7.76
CA ASN A 238 -18.35 -12.52 8.43
C ASN A 238 -17.12 -11.64 8.63
N ALA A 239 -16.70 -11.51 9.87
CA ALA A 239 -15.43 -10.87 10.23
C ALA A 239 -14.24 -11.79 9.91
N VAL A 240 -13.04 -11.23 9.95
CA VAL A 240 -11.78 -11.98 9.87
C VAL A 240 -10.88 -11.60 11.06
N ASP A 241 -10.15 -12.57 11.57
CA ASP A 241 -8.93 -12.35 12.34
C ASP A 241 -7.75 -12.74 11.43
N PHE A 242 -7.09 -11.73 10.88
CA PHE A 242 -5.93 -11.90 9.99
C PHE A 242 -4.68 -11.41 10.69
N ARG A 243 -3.70 -12.29 10.83
CA ARG A 243 -2.41 -11.95 11.46
C ARG A 243 -1.29 -12.62 10.69
N ASP A 244 -0.43 -11.83 10.07
CA ASP A 244 0.71 -12.35 9.32
C ASP A 244 1.89 -11.37 9.40
N SER A 245 3.11 -11.88 9.18
CA SER A 245 4.31 -11.07 9.32
C SER A 245 5.41 -11.47 8.33
N ASN A 246 6.28 -10.51 8.02
CA ASN A 246 7.49 -10.68 7.22
C ASN A 246 7.19 -11.34 5.86
N ARG A 247 6.28 -10.74 5.08
CA ARG A 247 5.92 -11.21 3.75
C ARG A 247 6.35 -10.22 2.68
N THR A 248 6.90 -10.74 1.60
CA THR A 248 7.08 -9.96 0.37
C THR A 248 5.96 -10.30 -0.59
N ILE A 249 5.22 -9.27 -1.00
CA ILE A 249 4.07 -9.36 -1.89
C ILE A 249 4.41 -8.67 -3.20
N PHE A 250 4.55 -9.45 -4.24
CA PHE A 250 4.68 -8.96 -5.60
C PHE A 250 3.29 -8.80 -6.21
N ILE A 251 2.99 -7.60 -6.66
CA ILE A 251 1.70 -7.29 -7.27
C ILE A 251 1.90 -7.23 -8.77
N GLN A 252 1.32 -8.17 -9.47
CA GLN A 252 1.35 -8.21 -10.93
C GLN A 252 -0.05 -8.04 -11.49
N TRP A 253 -0.33 -6.86 -12.01
CA TRP A 253 -1.50 -6.64 -12.81
C TRP A 253 -1.11 -6.89 -14.27
N THR A 254 -1.86 -7.75 -14.93
CA THR A 254 -1.67 -7.87 -16.36
C THR A 254 -2.22 -6.60 -17.03
N PRO A 255 -1.62 -6.11 -18.10
CA PRO A 255 -2.12 -4.95 -18.84
C PRO A 255 -3.51 -5.20 -19.47
N LYS A 256 -4.08 -6.35 -19.21
CA LYS A 256 -5.36 -6.83 -19.74
C LYS A 256 -6.49 -6.77 -18.71
N VAL A 257 -6.30 -6.10 -17.59
CA VAL A 257 -7.33 -5.86 -16.59
C VAL A 257 -7.48 -4.34 -16.42
N THR A 258 -8.68 -3.81 -16.67
CA THR A 258 -8.98 -2.37 -16.53
C THR A 258 -9.72 -2.05 -15.24
N ALA A 259 -10.35 -3.06 -14.61
CA ALA A 259 -11.05 -2.84 -13.37
C ALA A 259 -10.07 -2.38 -12.28
N THR A 260 -10.43 -1.33 -11.57
CA THR A 260 -9.76 -0.93 -10.34
C THR A 260 -10.14 -1.93 -9.26
N TRP A 261 -9.36 -2.98 -9.13
CA TRP A 261 -9.49 -3.87 -7.98
C TRP A 261 -8.69 -3.30 -6.82
N ASN A 262 -9.27 -3.34 -5.65
CA ASN A 262 -8.50 -3.08 -4.44
C ASN A 262 -7.56 -4.27 -4.21
N LEU A 263 -6.28 -4.00 -3.99
CA LEU A 263 -5.36 -5.07 -3.62
C LEU A 263 -5.78 -5.69 -2.29
N ILE A 264 -6.07 -4.83 -1.31
CA ILE A 264 -6.52 -5.23 0.02
C ILE A 264 -7.79 -4.47 0.35
N SER A 265 -8.82 -5.19 0.74
CA SER A 265 -10.08 -4.65 1.23
C SER A 265 -10.44 -5.28 2.57
N VAL A 266 -10.57 -4.48 3.61
CA VAL A 266 -11.08 -4.91 4.92
C VAL A 266 -12.54 -4.51 5.02
N ASN A 267 -13.46 -5.50 5.06
CA ASN A 267 -14.87 -5.29 4.75
C ASN A 267 -15.86 -5.58 5.89
N ASN A 268 -15.40 -5.66 7.12
CA ASN A 268 -16.29 -5.89 8.26
C ASN A 268 -15.78 -5.14 9.49
N ALA A 269 -16.65 -4.40 10.14
CA ALA A 269 -16.32 -3.59 11.32
C ALA A 269 -15.80 -4.41 12.52
N SER A 270 -16.12 -5.69 12.59
CA SER A 270 -15.62 -6.60 13.63
C SER A 270 -14.35 -7.34 13.21
N SER A 271 -13.76 -7.03 12.05
CA SER A 271 -12.51 -7.63 11.62
C SER A 271 -11.32 -7.03 12.36
N TYR A 272 -10.35 -7.90 12.65
CA TYR A 272 -9.03 -7.57 13.12
C TYR A 272 -8.00 -7.93 12.07
N VAL A 273 -7.13 -6.99 11.70
CA VAL A 273 -6.08 -7.19 10.69
C VAL A 273 -4.76 -6.68 11.23
N SER A 274 -3.78 -7.56 11.36
CA SER A 274 -2.42 -7.20 11.76
C SER A 274 -1.41 -7.66 10.71
N MET A 275 -0.65 -6.71 10.19
CA MET A 275 0.44 -6.94 9.23
C MET A 275 1.71 -6.28 9.76
N THR A 276 2.75 -7.08 10.01
CA THR A 276 4.03 -6.59 10.49
C THR A 276 5.15 -6.97 9.52
N GLY A 277 5.98 -6.00 9.12
CA GLY A 277 7.15 -6.24 8.26
C GLY A 277 6.81 -6.69 6.83
N PHE A 278 5.65 -6.33 6.32
CA PHE A 278 5.27 -6.62 4.94
C PHE A 278 5.99 -5.70 3.95
N GLN A 279 6.34 -6.26 2.79
CA GLN A 279 6.86 -5.51 1.65
C GLN A 279 5.94 -5.69 0.45
N PHE A 280 5.30 -4.61 0.00
CA PHE A 280 4.45 -4.59 -1.18
C PHE A 280 5.19 -3.94 -2.34
N ILE A 281 5.32 -4.68 -3.45
CA ILE A 281 6.09 -4.29 -4.63
C ILE A 281 5.22 -4.45 -5.87
N VAL A 282 4.86 -3.34 -6.51
CA VAL A 282 4.14 -3.36 -7.78
C VAL A 282 5.14 -3.60 -8.91
N LEU A 283 4.96 -4.69 -9.66
CA LEU A 283 5.87 -5.08 -10.74
C LEU A 283 5.62 -4.33 -12.05
N ASP A 284 4.42 -3.79 -12.24
CA ASP A 284 4.06 -3.04 -13.44
C ASP A 284 3.53 -1.66 -13.05
N THR A 285 4.36 -0.65 -13.26
CA THR A 285 4.05 0.75 -12.92
C THR A 285 3.35 1.52 -14.05
N THR A 286 3.20 0.93 -15.23
CA THR A 286 2.72 1.64 -16.44
C THR A 286 1.24 1.98 -16.43
N THR A 287 0.48 1.47 -15.49
CA THR A 287 -0.97 1.68 -15.42
C THR A 287 -1.41 2.15 -14.03
N GLY A 288 -1.23 3.41 -13.76
CA GLY A 288 -1.39 4.15 -12.51
C GLY A 288 -2.68 4.01 -11.68
N SER A 289 -3.34 2.85 -11.64
CA SER A 289 -4.63 2.71 -10.97
C SER A 289 -4.74 1.48 -10.06
N ARG A 290 -3.62 0.87 -9.62
CA ARG A 290 -3.67 -0.50 -9.11
C ARG A 290 -2.93 -0.67 -7.80
N GLY A 291 -3.44 -1.56 -6.95
CA GLY A 291 -2.84 -1.84 -5.66
C GLY A 291 -3.35 -0.93 -4.55
N SER A 292 -4.64 -0.69 -4.48
CA SER A 292 -5.25 0.12 -3.41
C SER A 292 -5.45 -0.69 -2.14
N PHE A 293 -5.34 -0.02 -1.00
CA PHE A 293 -5.66 -0.56 0.31
C PHE A 293 -6.84 0.21 0.90
N TYR A 294 -7.97 -0.46 1.02
CA TYR A 294 -9.18 0.12 1.60
C TYR A 294 -9.57 -0.56 2.91
N VAL A 295 -9.75 0.23 3.94
CA VAL A 295 -10.42 -0.19 5.16
C VAL A 295 -11.83 0.38 5.10
N TYR A 296 -12.82 -0.51 5.07
CA TYR A 296 -14.23 -0.16 5.13
C TYR A 296 -14.72 -0.37 6.56
N ASP A 297 -15.71 0.39 6.92
CA ASP A 297 -16.32 0.29 8.24
C ASP A 297 -15.31 0.40 9.41
N ASN A 298 -15.30 0.63 10.45
CA ASN A 298 -14.35 0.82 11.54
C ASN A 298 -13.63 -0.48 11.98
N ALA A 299 -13.19 -1.29 11.01
CA ALA A 299 -12.38 -2.46 11.31
C ALA A 299 -11.09 -2.06 12.05
N GLU A 300 -10.63 -2.90 12.95
CA GLU A 300 -9.37 -2.71 13.66
C GLU A 300 -8.21 -3.19 12.77
N VAL A 301 -7.35 -2.25 12.37
CA VAL A 301 -6.22 -2.52 11.47
C VAL A 301 -4.93 -2.01 12.09
N TYR A 302 -3.96 -2.89 12.21
CA TYR A 302 -2.63 -2.61 12.72
C TYR A 302 -1.58 -2.92 11.66
N LEU A 303 -0.87 -1.89 11.21
CA LEU A 303 0.23 -1.98 10.25
C LEU A 303 1.51 -1.51 10.92
N GLU A 304 2.51 -2.39 11.00
CA GLU A 304 3.78 -2.07 11.63
C GLU A 304 4.95 -2.44 10.73
N SER A 305 5.89 -1.50 10.54
CA SER A 305 7.11 -1.72 9.76
C SER A 305 6.87 -2.24 8.35
N CYS A 306 5.73 -1.88 7.76
CA CYS A 306 5.36 -2.27 6.41
C CYS A 306 5.93 -1.29 5.38
N THR A 307 6.28 -1.80 4.19
CA THR A 307 6.77 -1.00 3.07
C THR A 307 5.83 -1.14 1.88
N PHE A 308 5.33 -0.02 1.39
CA PHE A 308 4.44 0.08 0.25
C PHE A 308 5.13 0.85 -0.88
N ASN A 309 5.44 0.17 -1.99
CA ASN A 309 6.08 0.78 -3.14
C ASN A 309 5.12 0.83 -4.33
N ASP A 310 4.99 2.01 -4.95
CA ASP A 310 4.23 2.24 -6.18
C ASP A 310 2.74 1.86 -6.11
N MET A 311 2.17 1.81 -4.90
CA MET A 311 0.74 1.52 -4.71
C MET A 311 -0.13 2.76 -5.01
N TYR A 312 -1.42 2.53 -5.34
CA TYR A 312 -2.27 3.60 -5.85
C TYR A 312 -2.94 4.40 -4.74
N VAL A 313 -3.92 3.84 -4.05
CA VAL A 313 -4.73 4.57 -3.05
C VAL A 313 -4.75 3.83 -1.73
N PHE A 314 -4.62 4.59 -0.66
CA PHE A 314 -4.86 4.13 0.70
C PHE A 314 -6.04 4.90 1.28
N SER A 315 -7.00 4.18 1.85
CA SER A 315 -8.12 4.76 2.59
C SER A 315 -8.23 4.06 3.93
N PHE A 316 -7.87 4.78 4.98
CA PHE A 316 -7.82 4.27 6.35
C PHE A 316 -8.90 4.91 7.21
N THR A 317 -9.49 4.13 8.12
CA THR A 317 -10.52 4.57 9.06
C THR A 317 -9.94 4.84 10.44
N SER A 318 -10.78 5.32 11.38
CA SER A 318 -10.38 5.72 12.72
C SER A 318 -9.77 4.63 13.61
N ASN A 319 -9.99 3.35 13.29
CA ASN A 319 -9.42 2.24 14.04
C ASN A 319 -8.19 1.63 13.34
N THR A 320 -7.49 2.45 12.55
CA THR A 320 -6.27 2.03 11.85
C THR A 320 -5.05 2.69 12.49
N ASP A 321 -4.11 1.86 12.93
CA ASP A 321 -2.80 2.27 13.40
C ASP A 321 -1.73 1.91 12.36
N VAL A 322 -0.96 2.91 11.95
CA VAL A 322 0.12 2.79 10.95
C VAL A 322 1.42 3.24 11.61
N ILE A 323 2.25 2.28 11.99
CA ILE A 323 3.42 2.52 12.82
C ILE A 323 4.71 2.14 12.08
N ASN A 324 5.68 3.05 12.02
CA ASN A 324 6.98 2.83 11.38
C ASN A 324 6.89 2.31 9.93
N CYS A 325 5.84 2.67 9.21
CA CYS A 325 5.62 2.23 7.84
C CYS A 325 6.26 3.16 6.81
N THR A 326 6.61 2.61 5.66
CA THR A 326 7.15 3.37 4.53
C THR A 326 6.19 3.37 3.36
N PHE A 327 5.82 4.56 2.87
CA PHE A 327 5.05 4.78 1.65
C PHE A 327 5.94 5.46 0.63
N ASN A 328 6.33 4.72 -0.42
CA ASN A 328 7.26 5.24 -1.42
C ASN A 328 6.62 5.23 -2.81
N ARG A 329 6.58 6.40 -3.45
CA ARG A 329 5.94 6.63 -4.75
C ARG A 329 4.48 6.13 -4.83
N CYS A 330 3.77 6.17 -3.71
CA CYS A 330 2.33 5.88 -3.68
C CYS A 330 1.55 7.07 -4.26
N ASN A 331 0.35 6.81 -4.79
CA ASN A 331 -0.41 7.90 -5.42
C ASN A 331 -1.10 8.79 -4.38
N SER A 332 -1.99 8.25 -3.56
CA SER A 332 -2.69 9.04 -2.54
C SER A 332 -2.95 8.26 -1.26
N ILE A 333 -2.92 8.99 -0.15
CA ILE A 333 -3.26 8.46 1.17
C ILE A 333 -4.39 9.34 1.72
N THR A 334 -5.51 8.73 2.08
CA THR A 334 -6.61 9.38 2.79
C THR A 334 -6.62 8.91 4.22
N GLN A 335 -6.25 9.81 5.12
CA GLN A 335 -6.27 9.57 6.56
C GLN A 335 -7.66 9.94 7.10
N ILE A 336 -8.54 8.98 7.28
CA ILE A 336 -9.84 9.18 7.93
C ILE A 336 -9.68 8.88 9.42
N SER A 337 -9.04 9.80 10.15
CA SER A 337 -8.75 9.67 11.59
C SER A 337 -7.94 8.43 11.98
N ALA A 338 -7.15 7.88 11.05
CA ALA A 338 -6.17 6.85 11.33
C ALA A 338 -4.93 7.45 12.01
N THR A 339 -4.29 6.69 12.88
CA THR A 339 -3.02 7.09 13.52
C THR A 339 -1.84 6.77 12.61
N PHE A 340 -0.95 7.73 12.41
CA PHE A 340 0.35 7.55 11.75
C PHE A 340 1.46 7.94 12.72
N ASP A 341 2.34 7.01 13.07
CA ASP A 341 3.46 7.29 13.95
C ASP A 341 4.77 6.71 13.40
N GLY A 342 5.83 7.53 13.34
CA GLY A 342 7.14 7.13 12.87
C GLY A 342 7.22 6.72 11.40
N CYS A 343 6.29 7.18 10.55
CA CYS A 343 6.21 6.74 9.16
C CYS A 343 7.10 7.58 8.23
N LEU A 344 7.65 6.93 7.21
CA LEU A 344 8.30 7.59 6.08
C LEU A 344 7.32 7.69 4.90
N ILE A 345 6.95 8.90 4.52
CA ILE A 345 6.07 9.19 3.39
C ILE A 345 6.87 9.91 2.31
N SER A 346 7.25 9.16 1.28
CA SER A 346 8.24 9.60 0.30
C SER A 346 7.68 9.66 -1.11
N ARG A 347 7.88 10.81 -1.78
CA ARG A 347 7.65 10.99 -3.23
C ARG A 347 6.26 10.56 -3.66
N LEU A 348 5.22 11.04 -2.98
CA LEU A 348 3.85 10.77 -3.41
C LEU A 348 3.60 11.32 -4.82
N VAL A 349 2.96 10.51 -5.66
CA VAL A 349 2.68 10.87 -7.06
C VAL A 349 1.57 11.92 -7.16
N ASN A 350 0.63 11.91 -6.22
CA ASN A 350 -0.43 12.90 -6.15
C ASN A 350 0.10 14.22 -5.57
N SER A 351 -0.03 15.29 -6.30
CA SER A 351 0.39 16.64 -5.88
C SER A 351 -0.29 17.16 -4.60
N GLY A 352 -1.41 16.58 -4.18
CA GLY A 352 -2.10 16.91 -2.93
C GLY A 352 -1.52 16.25 -1.69
N GLY A 353 -0.63 15.27 -1.87
CA GLY A 353 -0.05 14.51 -0.75
C GLY A 353 -1.07 13.68 0.02
N VAL A 354 -0.89 13.61 1.34
CA VAL A 354 -1.85 12.97 2.25
C VAL A 354 -3.07 13.86 2.42
N SER A 355 -4.25 13.33 2.15
CA SER A 355 -5.52 14.01 2.51
C SER A 355 -5.81 13.77 3.98
N VAL A 356 -5.63 14.81 4.78
CA VAL A 356 -5.69 14.74 6.24
C VAL A 356 -7.08 15.07 6.75
N ASN A 357 -7.54 14.32 7.72
CA ASN A 357 -8.78 14.59 8.45
C ASN A 357 -8.53 15.05 9.90
N ASN A 358 -7.47 14.54 10.53
CA ASN A 358 -6.99 15.01 11.84
C ASN A 358 -5.46 14.99 11.89
N MET A 359 -4.85 16.16 11.96
CA MET A 359 -3.38 16.32 11.98
C MET A 359 -2.73 15.77 13.25
N GLU A 360 -3.41 15.80 14.39
CA GLU A 360 -2.87 15.35 15.68
C GLU A 360 -2.59 13.84 15.72
N LEU A 361 -3.19 13.10 14.78
CA LEU A 361 -2.97 11.66 14.63
C LEU A 361 -1.79 11.34 13.70
N ILE A 362 -1.03 12.35 13.27
CA ILE A 362 0.17 12.18 12.43
C ILE A 362 1.36 12.71 13.24
N SER A 363 2.16 11.80 13.78
CA SER A 363 3.28 12.12 14.66
C SER A 363 4.58 11.43 14.23
N ASN A 364 5.71 12.09 14.47
CA ASN A 364 7.05 11.56 14.23
C ASN A 364 7.29 11.04 12.80
N CYS A 365 6.57 11.59 11.82
CA CYS A 365 6.64 11.15 10.44
C CYS A 365 7.62 12.00 9.63
N ASP A 366 8.33 11.34 8.72
CA ASP A 366 9.23 11.97 7.77
C ASP A 366 8.53 12.10 6.40
N PHE A 367 8.32 13.32 5.94
CA PHE A 367 7.79 13.61 4.62
C PHE A 367 8.92 14.02 3.68
N VAL A 368 9.07 13.29 2.56
CA VAL A 368 10.14 13.54 1.58
C VAL A 368 9.54 13.79 0.20
N SER A 369 9.82 14.95 -0.39
CA SER A 369 9.42 15.33 -1.74
C SER A 369 10.56 15.16 -2.73
N ASP A 370 10.23 15.06 -4.01
CA ASP A 370 11.15 15.23 -5.15
C ASP A 370 11.10 16.65 -5.74
N GLY A 371 10.50 17.59 -5.02
CA GLY A 371 10.36 19.00 -5.42
C GLY A 371 9.04 19.34 -6.09
N THR A 372 8.04 18.45 -5.99
CA THR A 372 6.71 18.70 -6.55
C THR A 372 5.61 18.26 -5.57
N GLY A 373 4.52 19.03 -5.53
CA GLY A 373 3.35 18.71 -4.71
C GLY A 373 3.54 18.98 -3.21
N HIS A 374 2.53 18.64 -2.43
CA HIS A 374 2.46 18.88 -0.99
C HIS A 374 2.65 17.57 -0.20
N ALA A 375 3.14 17.67 1.03
CA ALA A 375 3.16 16.54 1.96
C ALA A 375 1.73 16.17 2.36
N MET A 376 0.92 17.21 2.64
CA MET A 376 -0.47 16.99 3.05
C MET A 376 -1.40 18.13 2.61
N THR A 377 -2.67 17.79 2.50
CA THR A 377 -3.76 18.73 2.22
C THR A 377 -4.79 18.71 3.34
N LEU A 378 -5.07 19.89 3.89
CA LEU A 378 -6.16 20.10 4.85
C LEU A 378 -7.46 20.36 4.10
N THR A 379 -8.51 19.65 4.48
CA THR A 379 -9.85 19.77 3.85
C THR A 379 -10.74 20.74 4.63
N SER A 380 -11.98 20.93 4.18
CA SER A 380 -12.97 21.78 4.85
C SER A 380 -13.28 21.40 6.30
N ALA A 381 -13.00 20.17 6.69
CA ALA A 381 -13.15 19.71 8.09
C ALA A 381 -12.22 20.45 9.07
N HIS A 382 -11.15 21.08 8.57
CA HIS A 382 -10.15 21.76 9.38
C HIS A 382 -10.45 23.26 9.60
N ALA A 383 -11.42 23.81 8.91
CA ALA A 383 -11.73 25.23 9.03
C ALA A 383 -12.05 25.65 10.49
N SER A 384 -11.34 26.67 10.99
CA SER A 384 -11.47 27.21 12.35
C SER A 384 -11.01 26.28 13.48
N ASN A 385 -10.17 25.29 13.19
CA ASN A 385 -9.62 24.38 14.17
C ASN A 385 -8.17 24.72 14.55
N GLU A 386 -7.77 24.24 15.71
CA GLU A 386 -6.41 24.29 16.23
C GLU A 386 -5.89 22.86 16.36
N TYR A 387 -4.64 22.64 15.99
CA TYR A 387 -3.99 21.32 16.02
C TYR A 387 -2.58 21.40 16.60
N THR A 388 -2.20 20.37 17.36
CA THR A 388 -0.79 20.14 17.73
C THR A 388 -0.18 19.11 16.77
N PHE A 389 0.91 19.46 16.13
CA PHE A 389 1.59 18.66 15.13
C PHE A 389 2.98 18.28 15.63
N THR A 390 3.14 17.02 16.05
CA THR A 390 4.28 16.59 16.86
C THR A 390 5.32 15.82 16.06
N GLY A 391 6.58 16.22 16.14
CA GLY A 391 7.75 15.45 15.71
C GLY A 391 7.91 15.21 14.20
N ASN A 392 7.12 15.86 13.35
CA ASN A 392 7.14 15.62 11.92
C ASN A 392 8.24 16.44 11.21
N THR A 393 8.86 15.87 10.17
CA THR A 393 9.92 16.53 9.37
C THR A 393 9.51 16.65 7.90
N PHE A 394 10.08 17.66 7.19
CA PHE A 394 9.76 17.96 5.81
C PHE A 394 11.03 18.19 4.99
N THR A 395 11.35 17.27 4.09
CA THR A 395 12.54 17.35 3.24
C THR A 395 12.14 17.47 1.76
N GLY A 396 12.77 18.42 1.06
CA GLY A 396 12.57 18.62 -0.39
C GLY A 396 11.32 19.42 -0.75
N TYR A 397 10.61 20.00 0.23
CA TYR A 397 9.52 20.95 0.03
C TYR A 397 10.07 22.39 -0.02
N ALA A 398 9.25 23.35 -0.46
CA ALA A 398 9.63 24.77 -0.42
C ALA A 398 10.04 25.19 1.00
N SER A 399 11.07 26.01 1.12
CA SER A 399 11.57 26.49 2.42
C SER A 399 10.76 27.65 2.99
N VAL A 400 9.93 28.29 2.16
CA VAL A 400 9.08 29.43 2.55
C VAL A 400 7.64 29.20 2.13
N SER A 401 6.73 29.71 2.94
CA SER A 401 5.30 29.69 2.61
C SER A 401 5.00 30.57 1.39
N GLY A 402 4.10 30.10 0.52
CA GLY A 402 3.83 30.81 -0.72
C GLY A 402 2.71 30.18 -1.56
N SER A 403 2.92 30.15 -2.85
CA SER A 403 1.99 29.60 -3.84
C SER A 403 2.70 28.87 -4.98
N SER A 404 3.93 28.41 -4.76
CA SER A 404 4.74 27.70 -5.76
C SER A 404 4.18 26.31 -6.09
N GLY A 405 3.43 25.70 -5.17
CA GLY A 405 2.79 24.40 -5.37
C GLY A 405 3.60 23.21 -4.86
N ASP A 406 4.69 23.49 -4.16
CA ASP A 406 5.60 22.54 -3.50
C ASP A 406 5.79 22.83 -2.01
N GLU A 407 4.92 23.66 -1.41
CA GLU A 407 4.87 23.86 0.03
C GLU A 407 4.48 22.57 0.75
N ALA A 408 4.99 22.37 1.96
CA ALA A 408 4.75 21.14 2.74
C ALA A 408 3.26 20.91 3.04
N ILE A 409 2.55 21.94 3.47
CA ILE A 409 1.12 21.84 3.81
C ILE A 409 0.29 22.74 2.89
N TYR A 410 -0.73 22.15 2.26
CA TYR A 410 -1.74 22.90 1.53
C TYR A 410 -3.02 23.03 2.37
N ASN A 411 -3.24 24.21 2.93
CA ASN A 411 -4.50 24.53 3.60
C ASN A 411 -5.58 24.86 2.57
N ASN A 412 -6.38 23.87 2.21
CA ASN A 412 -7.54 24.01 1.31
C ASN A 412 -8.87 23.95 2.09
N SER A 413 -8.84 24.29 3.38
CA SER A 413 -10.03 24.22 4.24
C SER A 413 -11.06 25.33 3.95
N GLY A 414 -10.65 26.44 3.32
CA GLY A 414 -11.48 27.61 3.13
C GLY A 414 -11.65 28.46 4.40
N GLY A 415 -10.92 28.15 5.48
CA GLY A 415 -10.99 28.86 6.76
C GLY A 415 -9.63 29.07 7.40
N HIS A 416 -9.64 29.63 8.60
CA HIS A 416 -8.43 29.80 9.41
C HIS A 416 -8.08 28.49 10.14
N VAL A 417 -6.79 28.13 10.14
CA VAL A 417 -6.25 26.96 10.86
C VAL A 417 -5.05 27.41 11.69
N THR A 418 -5.01 27.03 12.96
CA THR A 418 -3.84 27.23 13.83
C THR A 418 -3.13 25.90 14.02
N ILE A 419 -1.82 25.87 13.77
CA ILE A 419 -0.99 24.69 13.92
C ILE A 419 0.12 24.97 14.92
N TYR A 420 0.07 24.27 16.06
CA TYR A 420 1.14 24.27 17.06
C TYR A 420 2.15 23.21 16.67
N ILE A 421 3.39 23.59 16.43
CA ILE A 421 4.50 22.68 16.15
C ILE A 421 5.14 22.27 17.47
N ASP A 422 5.06 21.01 17.79
CA ASP A 422 5.70 20.42 18.97
C ASP A 422 6.79 19.45 18.53
N ASN A 423 8.04 19.90 18.60
CA ASN A 423 9.20 19.11 18.20
C ASN A 423 9.09 18.60 16.73
N GLY A 424 9.78 19.23 15.83
CA GLY A 424 9.74 18.91 14.39
C GLY A 424 10.09 20.12 13.55
N ASP A 425 9.94 19.99 12.25
CA ASP A 425 10.23 21.08 11.32
C ASP A 425 9.04 22.04 11.21
N MET A 426 9.36 23.32 11.01
CA MET A 426 8.37 24.33 10.60
C MET A 426 7.96 24.07 9.15
N PRO A 427 6.72 23.65 8.87
CA PRO A 427 6.30 23.41 7.51
C PRO A 427 6.09 24.72 6.75
N SER A 428 6.42 24.72 5.46
CA SER A 428 5.96 25.78 4.54
C SER A 428 4.47 25.60 4.24
N ILE A 429 3.73 26.71 4.12
CA ILE A 429 2.28 26.71 3.97
C ILE A 429 1.86 27.34 2.65
N ARG A 430 0.98 26.65 1.93
CA ARG A 430 0.14 27.23 0.90
C ARG A 430 -1.29 27.39 1.40
N ASN A 431 -1.85 28.58 1.30
CA ASN A 431 -3.26 28.81 1.63
C ASN A 431 -4.09 28.85 0.34
N GLY A 432 -5.14 28.04 0.29
CA GLY A 432 -6.15 28.05 -0.76
C GLY A 432 -7.11 29.26 -0.65
N THR A 433 -8.08 29.31 -1.54
CA THR A 433 -9.05 30.40 -1.57
C THR A 433 -9.84 30.47 -0.26
N GLY A 434 -9.79 31.63 0.41
CA GLY A 434 -10.48 31.86 1.69
C GLY A 434 -9.83 31.21 2.90
N ALA A 435 -8.69 30.52 2.72
CA ALA A 435 -7.95 29.89 3.81
C ALA A 435 -6.85 30.82 4.35
N SER A 436 -6.52 30.64 5.63
CA SER A 436 -5.35 31.25 6.28
C SER A 436 -4.80 30.29 7.34
N THR A 437 -3.50 30.36 7.61
CA THR A 437 -2.85 29.48 8.58
C THR A 437 -1.96 30.30 9.51
N THR A 438 -2.06 30.03 10.81
CA THR A 438 -1.10 30.50 11.81
C THR A 438 -0.26 29.31 12.26
N LEU A 439 1.07 29.45 12.14
CA LEU A 439 2.02 28.47 12.69
C LEU A 439 2.53 29.00 14.02
N ILE A 440 2.50 28.13 15.02
CA ILE A 440 3.00 28.41 16.37
C ILE A 440 4.03 27.34 16.69
N ASN A 441 5.28 27.72 16.83
CA ASN A 441 6.34 26.78 17.21
C ASN A 441 6.46 26.74 18.74
N ALA A 442 5.89 25.75 19.36
CA ALA A 442 6.00 25.50 20.79
C ALA A 442 7.33 24.81 21.10
N VAL A 443 8.39 25.58 21.26
CA VAL A 443 9.70 25.07 21.68
C VAL A 443 9.77 25.04 23.21
N VAL A 444 10.44 24.03 23.75
CA VAL A 444 10.61 23.88 25.20
C VAL A 444 12.08 24.09 25.59
N LEU A 445 12.31 25.04 26.47
CA LEU A 445 13.56 25.16 27.24
C LEU A 445 13.38 24.42 28.57
N THR A 446 14.17 23.36 28.79
CA THR A 446 14.16 22.60 30.03
C THR A 446 15.42 22.93 30.83
N LEU A 447 15.26 23.38 32.05
CA LEU A 447 16.35 23.52 33.04
C LEU A 447 16.34 22.25 33.89
N THR A 448 17.48 21.55 33.99
CA THR A 448 17.63 20.28 34.72
C THR A 448 18.70 20.39 35.79
N GLY A 449 18.77 19.39 36.65
CA GLY A 449 19.82 19.35 37.71
C GLY A 449 19.57 20.25 38.89
N MET A 450 18.38 20.82 39.04
CA MET A 450 18.06 21.74 40.12
C MET A 450 17.77 21.01 41.43
N VAL A 451 17.84 21.76 42.51
CA VAL A 451 17.47 21.31 43.87
C VAL A 451 15.97 21.53 44.08
N SER A 452 15.33 20.64 44.83
CA SER A 452 13.93 20.82 45.24
C SER A 452 13.70 22.17 45.93
N GLY A 453 12.60 22.80 45.59
CA GLY A 453 12.22 24.08 46.17
C GLY A 453 12.99 25.29 45.60
N SER A 454 13.71 25.14 44.51
CA SER A 454 14.29 26.27 43.79
C SER A 454 13.23 27.15 43.17
N GLU A 455 13.43 28.44 43.17
CA GLU A 455 12.68 29.44 42.42
C GLU A 455 13.36 29.63 41.06
N VAL A 456 12.58 29.72 39.99
CA VAL A 456 13.05 30.01 38.64
C VAL A 456 12.30 31.20 38.09
N ARG A 457 13.03 32.16 37.47
CA ARG A 457 12.46 33.27 36.72
C ARG A 457 13.18 33.40 35.38
N ILE A 458 12.40 33.61 34.32
CA ILE A 458 12.91 33.89 32.97
C ILE A 458 12.38 35.24 32.50
N TYR A 459 13.32 36.14 32.19
CA TYR A 459 13.04 37.50 31.75
C TYR A 459 13.45 37.71 30.31
N LEU A 460 12.74 38.58 29.60
CA LEU A 460 13.24 39.08 28.32
C LEU A 460 14.54 39.88 28.55
N HIS A 461 15.59 39.51 27.83
CA HIS A 461 16.92 40.07 28.04
C HIS A 461 16.95 41.60 28.01
N GLY A 462 17.66 42.19 28.97
CA GLY A 462 17.79 43.63 29.10
C GLY A 462 16.53 44.37 29.55
N THR A 463 15.49 43.64 29.97
CA THR A 463 14.24 44.23 30.46
C THR A 463 13.85 43.65 31.83
N THR A 464 12.81 44.20 32.42
CA THR A 464 12.17 43.66 33.63
C THR A 464 10.93 42.81 33.32
N THR A 465 10.71 42.51 32.06
CA THR A 465 9.55 41.72 31.64
C THR A 465 9.79 40.25 31.92
N GLU A 466 9.09 39.72 32.90
CA GLU A 466 9.05 38.28 33.18
C GLU A 466 8.24 37.54 32.13
N LEU A 467 8.82 36.56 31.53
CA LEU A 467 8.13 35.71 30.52
C LEU A 467 7.47 34.52 31.21
N THR A 468 8.14 33.95 32.19
CA THR A 468 7.61 32.85 32.99
C THR A 468 8.44 32.66 34.27
N GLY A 469 7.88 31.93 35.22
CA GLY A 469 8.59 31.52 36.43
C GLY A 469 7.80 30.54 37.29
N ILE A 470 8.47 29.98 38.26
CA ILE A 470 7.90 29.13 39.29
C ILE A 470 8.57 29.45 40.63
N ASP A 471 7.77 29.52 41.69
CA ASP A 471 8.31 29.82 43.04
C ASP A 471 9.02 28.62 43.66
N LEU A 472 8.56 27.41 43.39
CA LEU A 472 9.09 26.17 43.94
C LEU A 472 9.10 25.07 42.89
N VAL A 473 10.30 24.65 42.45
CA VAL A 473 10.47 23.51 41.56
C VAL A 473 10.29 22.21 42.34
N ASP A 474 9.36 21.38 41.92
CA ASP A 474 8.99 20.11 42.56
C ASP A 474 8.93 18.91 41.57
N THR A 475 9.10 19.16 40.30
CA THR A 475 9.05 18.12 39.24
C THR A 475 10.41 17.48 39.08
N LEU A 476 10.52 16.16 39.32
CA LEU A 476 11.75 15.39 39.10
C LEU A 476 12.16 15.41 37.62
N ASP A 477 13.44 15.45 37.37
CA ASP A 477 13.98 15.24 36.04
C ASP A 477 14.08 13.75 35.69
N ASP A 478 14.56 13.45 34.51
CA ASP A 478 14.61 12.08 33.98
C ASP A 478 15.64 11.18 34.73
N THR A 479 16.51 11.76 35.57
CA THR A 479 17.39 10.98 36.44
C THR A 479 16.67 10.49 37.71
N GLY A 480 15.57 11.10 38.08
CA GLY A 480 14.82 10.84 39.30
C GLY A 480 15.55 11.26 40.58
N ILE A 481 16.59 12.09 40.47
CA ILE A 481 17.46 12.55 41.59
C ILE A 481 17.37 14.06 41.75
N THR A 482 17.38 14.77 40.65
CA THR A 482 17.31 16.23 40.61
C THR A 482 15.96 16.69 40.02
N TYR A 483 15.76 17.98 39.94
CA TYR A 483 14.48 18.56 39.57
C TYR A 483 14.63 19.37 38.30
N LYS A 484 13.51 19.50 37.58
CA LYS A 484 13.44 20.24 36.32
C LYS A 484 12.34 21.29 36.31
N PHE A 485 12.54 22.32 35.51
CA PHE A 485 11.56 23.32 35.13
C PHE A 485 11.54 23.42 33.61
N SER A 486 10.35 23.44 33.01
CA SER A 486 10.17 23.54 31.56
C SER A 486 9.40 24.82 31.21
N TYR A 487 9.96 25.56 30.27
CA TYR A 487 9.38 26.76 29.70
C TYR A 487 9.04 26.53 28.23
N SER A 488 7.74 26.50 27.91
CA SER A 488 7.26 26.45 26.54
C SER A 488 7.13 27.85 25.98
N TYR A 489 7.70 28.11 24.81
CA TYR A 489 7.67 29.40 24.14
C TYR A 489 7.47 29.25 22.64
N ASN A 490 6.87 30.26 22.03
CA ASN A 490 6.85 30.38 20.58
C ASN A 490 8.21 30.93 20.14
N TYR A 491 8.92 30.14 19.33
CA TYR A 491 10.20 30.60 18.81
C TYR A 491 10.02 31.85 17.93
N ALA A 492 10.77 32.89 18.25
CA ALA A 492 10.97 34.06 17.41
C ALA A 492 12.46 34.28 17.24
N GLU A 493 12.87 34.54 16.02
CA GLU A 493 14.29 34.78 15.70
C GLU A 493 14.87 35.92 16.58
N ASP A 494 16.11 35.76 17.02
CA ASP A 494 16.82 36.70 17.88
C ASP A 494 16.16 37.01 19.23
N THR A 495 15.41 36.08 19.80
CA THR A 495 14.88 36.23 21.15
C THR A 495 15.90 35.81 22.17
N TYR A 496 16.35 36.76 23.02
CA TYR A 496 17.29 36.54 24.11
C TYR A 496 16.58 36.63 25.47
N VAL A 497 16.98 35.77 26.40
CA VAL A 497 16.43 35.75 27.76
C VAL A 497 17.49 35.74 28.82
N ASP A 498 17.12 36.22 30.00
CA ASP A 498 17.89 36.12 31.23
C ASP A 498 17.20 35.12 32.17
N ILE A 499 17.92 34.12 32.63
CA ILE A 499 17.41 33.07 33.52
C ILE A 499 18.00 33.27 34.90
N VAL A 500 17.15 33.18 35.89
CA VAL A 500 17.50 33.31 37.30
C VAL A 500 17.00 32.07 38.02
N VAL A 501 17.92 31.42 38.75
CA VAL A 501 17.58 30.31 39.65
C VAL A 501 18.08 30.60 41.03
N HIS A 502 17.18 30.60 42.00
CA HIS A 502 17.45 30.90 43.39
C HIS A 502 16.97 29.76 44.30
N ASN A 503 17.77 29.43 45.28
CA ASN A 503 17.38 28.59 46.40
C ASN A 503 18.07 29.10 47.65
N VAL A 504 17.39 29.08 48.77
CA VAL A 504 17.82 29.73 50.02
C VAL A 504 19.18 29.24 50.51
N ASP A 505 19.54 28.00 50.30
CA ASP A 505 20.78 27.37 50.74
C ASP A 505 21.88 27.33 49.67
N TYR A 506 21.63 27.88 48.49
CA TYR A 506 22.51 27.79 47.33
C TYR A 506 22.91 29.15 46.78
N ILE A 507 24.05 29.20 46.13
CA ILE A 507 24.51 30.39 45.43
C ILE A 507 23.53 30.72 44.31
N TYR A 508 23.19 31.99 44.24
CA TYR A 508 22.35 32.53 43.18
C TYR A 508 22.93 32.20 41.77
N TYR A 509 22.14 31.50 40.97
CA TYR A 509 22.56 31.08 39.63
C TYR A 509 21.86 31.96 38.58
N ARG A 510 22.64 32.45 37.63
CA ARG A 510 22.10 33.30 36.55
C ARG A 510 22.74 32.97 35.22
N ILE A 511 21.92 32.95 34.18
CA ILE A 511 22.32 32.92 32.76
C ILE A 511 21.84 34.21 32.14
N ASP A 512 22.73 35.02 31.62
CA ASP A 512 22.41 36.27 30.95
C ASP A 512 22.52 36.09 29.43
N ASN A 513 21.64 36.74 28.69
CA ASN A 513 21.69 36.82 27.24
C ASN A 513 21.69 35.44 26.53
N LEU A 514 20.87 34.53 27.01
CA LEU A 514 20.69 33.25 26.37
C LEU A 514 19.82 33.42 25.13
N LEU A 515 20.33 33.07 23.94
CA LEU A 515 19.53 32.99 22.72
C LEU A 515 18.60 31.77 22.80
N LEU A 516 17.33 31.97 22.69
CA LEU A 516 16.37 30.88 22.62
C LEU A 516 16.55 30.08 21.31
N SER A 517 16.57 28.77 21.42
CA SER A 517 16.77 27.85 20.30
C SER A 517 15.47 27.68 19.50
N PRO A 518 15.53 27.44 18.17
CA PRO A 518 14.37 27.00 17.39
C PRO A 518 13.94 25.56 17.68
N SER A 519 14.67 24.83 18.51
CA SER A 519 14.40 23.44 18.89
C SER A 519 14.49 23.27 20.40
N ASN A 520 13.88 22.20 20.91
CA ASN A 520 13.90 21.85 22.31
C ASN A 520 15.34 21.79 22.83
N THR A 521 15.59 22.47 23.93
CA THR A 521 16.92 22.62 24.52
C THR A 521 16.87 22.29 26.01
N SER A 522 17.82 21.50 26.47
CA SER A 522 18.02 21.23 27.91
C SER A 522 19.29 21.86 28.39
N ILE A 523 19.22 22.62 29.50
CA ILE A 523 20.35 23.28 30.13
C ILE A 523 20.51 22.73 31.56
N PRO A 524 21.63 22.09 31.87
CA PRO A 524 21.90 21.66 33.23
C PRO A 524 22.25 22.85 34.11
N ILE A 525 21.63 22.93 35.27
CA ILE A 525 21.87 23.97 36.30
C ILE A 525 22.69 23.34 37.42
N ASP A 526 23.93 23.79 37.60
CA ASP A 526 24.80 23.36 38.67
C ASP A 526 24.67 24.31 39.87
N GLN A 527 23.71 24.07 40.75
CA GLN A 527 23.49 24.84 41.95
C GLN A 527 24.55 24.46 43.01
N GLN A 528 25.41 25.38 43.36
CA GLN A 528 26.43 25.18 44.37
C GLN A 528 25.93 25.64 45.73
N PHE A 529 26.15 24.81 46.77
CA PHE A 529 25.78 25.12 48.14
C PHE A 529 26.55 26.36 48.65
N ASP A 530 25.82 27.34 49.20
CA ASP A 530 26.43 28.54 49.78
C ASP A 530 26.99 28.23 51.16
N ARG A 531 28.30 28.02 51.24
CA ARG A 531 29.02 27.74 52.49
C ARG A 531 29.01 28.91 53.47
N ASN A 532 28.67 30.11 53.02
CA ASN A 532 28.59 31.30 53.88
C ASN A 532 27.17 31.57 54.37
N TYR A 533 26.18 30.84 53.84
CA TYR A 533 24.83 30.98 54.31
C TYR A 533 24.73 30.43 55.73
N ARG A 534 24.34 31.31 56.65
CA ARG A 534 23.97 30.95 58.02
C ARG A 534 22.47 31.14 58.14
N ASN A 535 21.77 30.04 58.34
CA ASN A 535 20.34 30.10 58.63
C ASN A 535 20.15 31.00 59.85
N PRO A 536 19.41 32.10 59.80
CA PRO A 536 19.10 32.88 61.00
C PRO A 536 18.28 31.98 61.91
N THR A 537 18.87 31.63 63.05
CA THR A 537 18.20 30.85 64.12
C THR A 537 17.10 31.63 64.75
#